data_20cfb1b476c3ccccdc41922811e6ec2d
#
_entry.id   20cfb1b476c3ccccdc41922811e6ec2d
#
_cell.length_a   1.000
_cell.length_b   1.000
_cell.length_c   1.000
_cell.angle_alpha   90.00
_cell.angle_beta   90.00
_cell.angle_gamma   90.00
#
_symmetry.space_group_name_H-M   'P 1'
#
loop_
_entity.id
_entity.type
_entity.pdbx_description
1 polymer ?
#
loop_
_entity_poly.entity_id
_entity_poly.type
_entity_poly.pdbx_seq_one_letter_code
_entity_poly.pdbx_strand_id
1 'polypeptide(L)'
;MPYRLLFGFLAPSKSSAHGLSRHVVSVVMNNSSNEDFADIVSSNSQFVTSFQDEHLTGTARRGLAIVTCMDSRINPLAVVGMKSGDAKILRNAGARVTDDMLRTLVLATYLLGVERVLVMPHTDCRMASGDEESIHRSIETKHGINTRGVQFKMVTDQRAALAADVASIRSYEILPKTLKVAGAIYDVKSGRLEFIDC
;
A
#
# COMPACT_ATOMS: atom_id res chain seq x y z
N MET A 1 -55.94 -7.12 17.29
CA MET A 1 -56.46 -5.93 16.61
C MET A 1 -55.33 -5.38 15.78
N PRO A 2 -55.41 -5.39 14.45
CA PRO A 2 -54.35 -4.90 13.57
C PRO A 2 -54.70 -3.47 13.08
N TYR A 3 -53.71 -2.57 13.23
CA TYR A 3 -53.77 -1.24 12.63
C TYR A 3 -53.43 -1.29 11.14
N ARG A 4 -54.42 -0.86 10.33
CA ARG A 4 -54.34 -0.72 8.88
C ARG A 4 -53.90 0.73 8.59
N LEU A 5 -52.70 0.91 8.03
CA LEU A 5 -52.25 2.22 7.49
C LEU A 5 -52.53 2.25 5.98
N LEU A 6 -53.38 3.20 5.57
CA LEU A 6 -53.69 3.55 4.18
C LEU A 6 -52.54 4.38 3.59
N PHE A 7 -51.87 3.88 2.56
CA PHE A 7 -51.01 4.71 1.72
C PHE A 7 -51.75 5.21 0.54
N GLY A 8 -51.97 6.53 0.48
CA GLY A 8 -52.50 7.21 -0.69
C GLY A 8 -51.40 7.37 -1.76
N PHE A 9 -51.68 6.89 -2.97
CA PHE A 9 -50.86 7.17 -4.14
C PHE A 9 -51.12 8.58 -4.67
N LEU A 10 -50.08 9.41 -4.70
CA LEU A 10 -50.04 10.65 -5.48
C LEU A 10 -49.10 10.46 -6.65
N ALA A 11 -49.61 10.64 -7.87
CA ALA A 11 -48.85 10.55 -9.12
C ALA A 11 -47.89 11.75 -9.27
N PRO A 12 -46.71 11.58 -9.85
CA PRO A 12 -45.77 12.66 -10.09
C PRO A 12 -46.15 13.45 -11.35
N SER A 13 -46.28 14.79 -11.18
CA SER A 13 -46.39 15.75 -12.26
C SER A 13 -45.05 15.92 -12.98
N LYS A 14 -45.09 15.97 -14.31
CA LYS A 14 -43.99 16.30 -15.21
C LYS A 14 -43.53 17.74 -14.96
N SER A 15 -42.26 17.97 -14.61
CA SER A 15 -41.62 19.28 -14.63
C SER A 15 -40.21 19.18 -15.21
N SER A 16 -40.07 19.80 -16.34
CA SER A 16 -38.95 20.43 -17.07
C SER A 16 -37.51 20.19 -16.57
N ALA A 17 -36.70 19.72 -17.52
CA ALA A 17 -35.25 19.72 -17.47
C ALA A 17 -34.68 21.13 -17.23
N HIS A 18 -34.03 21.31 -16.08
CA HIS A 18 -33.11 22.45 -15.85
C HIS A 18 -31.71 21.86 -15.66
N GLY A 19 -30.78 22.36 -16.47
CA GLY A 19 -29.39 21.95 -16.51
C GLY A 19 -28.73 22.04 -15.13
N LEU A 20 -28.16 20.95 -14.68
CA LEU A 20 -27.27 20.89 -13.53
C LEU A 20 -25.97 21.61 -13.88
N SER A 21 -25.91 22.88 -13.51
CA SER A 21 -24.65 23.63 -13.41
C SER A 21 -23.74 22.89 -12.43
N ARG A 22 -22.62 22.34 -12.95
CA ARG A 22 -21.54 21.84 -12.11
C ARG A 22 -20.97 23.01 -11.31
N HIS A 23 -21.41 23.16 -10.09
CA HIS A 23 -20.79 24.06 -9.13
C HIS A 23 -19.42 23.47 -8.82
N VAL A 24 -18.39 24.06 -9.41
CA VAL A 24 -17.00 23.89 -8.96
C VAL A 24 -16.96 24.49 -7.56
N VAL A 25 -16.98 23.65 -6.53
CA VAL A 25 -16.73 24.08 -5.16
C VAL A 25 -15.27 24.51 -5.10
N SER A 26 -15.06 25.83 -5.21
CA SER A 26 -13.77 26.44 -4.91
C SER A 26 -13.50 26.26 -3.43
N VAL A 27 -12.72 25.25 -3.08
CA VAL A 27 -12.19 25.10 -1.72
C VAL A 27 -11.16 26.20 -1.54
N VAL A 28 -11.54 27.27 -0.84
CA VAL A 28 -10.61 28.29 -0.36
C VAL A 28 -9.73 27.63 0.69
N MET A 29 -8.53 27.20 0.30
CA MET A 29 -7.52 26.66 1.20
C MET A 29 -6.90 27.83 1.98
N ASN A 30 -6.91 27.72 3.31
CA ASN A 30 -6.21 28.61 4.22
C ASN A 30 -4.69 28.45 4.00
N ASN A 31 -4.02 29.51 3.59
CA ASN A 31 -2.81 29.52 2.77
C ASN A 31 -1.46 29.41 3.51
N SER A 32 -1.41 29.07 4.81
CA SER A 32 -0.13 29.14 5.54
C SER A 32 0.56 27.79 5.84
N SER A 33 -0.10 26.65 5.57
CA SER A 33 0.48 25.30 5.82
C SER A 33 0.78 24.49 4.55
N ASN A 34 0.52 25.01 3.36
CA ASN A 34 0.61 24.26 2.10
C ASN A 34 1.67 24.80 1.12
N GLU A 35 2.45 25.82 1.48
CA GLU A 35 3.51 26.34 0.59
C GLU A 35 4.53 25.27 0.23
N ASP A 36 4.94 24.46 1.23
CA ASP A 36 5.89 23.36 1.04
C ASP A 36 5.34 22.19 0.19
N PHE A 37 4.03 22.17 -0.10
CA PHE A 37 3.33 21.14 -0.88
C PHE A 37 2.59 21.72 -2.09
N ALA A 38 2.94 22.94 -2.54
CA ALA A 38 2.25 23.61 -3.64
C ALA A 38 2.35 22.84 -4.95
N ASP A 39 3.48 22.18 -5.21
CA ASP A 39 3.69 21.28 -6.33
C ASP A 39 2.76 20.06 -6.31
N ILE A 40 2.54 19.47 -5.14
CA ILE A 40 1.62 18.34 -4.94
C ILE A 40 0.17 18.78 -5.20
N VAL A 41 -0.23 19.94 -4.66
CA VAL A 41 -1.58 20.50 -4.87
C VAL A 41 -1.83 20.76 -6.37
N SER A 42 -0.87 21.37 -7.06
CA SER A 42 -0.95 21.64 -8.51
C SER A 42 -1.05 20.34 -9.31
N SER A 43 -0.19 19.35 -9.01
CA SER A 43 -0.17 18.05 -9.70
C SER A 43 -1.46 17.27 -9.45
N ASN A 44 -2.01 17.30 -8.22
CA ASN A 44 -3.28 16.65 -7.90
C ASN A 44 -4.45 17.29 -8.67
N SER A 45 -4.47 18.61 -8.82
CA SER A 45 -5.48 19.30 -9.61
C SER A 45 -5.49 18.85 -11.08
N GLN A 46 -4.33 18.55 -11.64
CA GLN A 46 -4.23 17.96 -12.98
C GLN A 46 -4.69 16.50 -13.01
N PHE A 47 -4.27 15.69 -12.02
CA PHE A 47 -4.68 14.29 -11.90
C PHE A 47 -6.21 14.13 -11.84
N VAL A 48 -6.91 14.98 -11.08
CA VAL A 48 -8.37 14.96 -10.97
C VAL A 48 -9.07 15.11 -12.33
N THR A 49 -8.49 15.84 -13.28
CA THR A 49 -9.09 16.04 -14.61
C THR A 49 -9.16 14.76 -15.46
N SER A 50 -8.30 13.78 -15.16
CA SER A 50 -8.21 12.49 -15.86
C SER A 50 -8.57 11.30 -14.99
N PHE A 51 -9.03 11.54 -13.76
CA PHE A 51 -9.37 10.47 -12.81
C PHE A 51 -10.60 9.68 -13.27
N GLN A 52 -10.47 8.35 -13.34
CA GLN A 52 -11.50 7.42 -13.80
C GLN A 52 -11.69 6.22 -12.86
N ASP A 53 -11.01 6.21 -11.72
CA ASP A 53 -10.97 5.07 -10.79
C ASP A 53 -12.03 5.14 -9.68
N GLU A 54 -13.02 6.05 -9.77
CA GLU A 54 -14.10 6.22 -8.77
C GLU A 54 -14.97 4.97 -8.57
N HIS A 55 -14.98 4.09 -9.56
CA HIS A 55 -15.72 2.82 -9.53
C HIS A 55 -14.97 1.70 -8.77
N LEU A 56 -13.70 1.89 -8.43
CA LEU A 56 -12.90 0.89 -7.74
C LEU A 56 -13.30 0.77 -6.27
N THR A 57 -13.35 -0.47 -5.78
CA THR A 57 -13.59 -0.75 -4.36
C THR A 57 -12.27 -0.93 -3.61
N GLY A 58 -12.34 -0.96 -2.27
CA GLY A 58 -11.18 -1.27 -1.44
C GLY A 58 -10.71 -2.74 -1.52
N THR A 59 -11.36 -3.61 -2.28
CA THR A 59 -11.03 -5.03 -2.40
C THR A 59 -9.90 -5.25 -3.41
N ALA A 60 -8.97 -6.17 -3.12
CA ALA A 60 -7.93 -6.58 -4.06
C ALA A 60 -8.53 -7.51 -5.13
N ARG A 61 -8.83 -6.99 -6.33
CA ARG A 61 -9.53 -7.76 -7.39
C ARG A 61 -8.79 -9.02 -7.83
N ARG A 62 -7.46 -9.06 -7.71
CA ARG A 62 -6.63 -10.22 -8.06
C ARG A 62 -6.17 -11.01 -6.84
N GLY A 63 -6.75 -10.75 -5.68
CA GLY A 63 -6.47 -11.47 -4.44
C GLY A 63 -5.01 -11.39 -3.98
N LEU A 64 -4.24 -10.40 -4.42
CA LEU A 64 -2.81 -10.30 -4.13
C LEU A 64 -2.51 -9.16 -3.14
N ALA A 65 -1.63 -9.41 -2.18
CA ALA A 65 -0.88 -8.39 -1.46
C ALA A 65 0.61 -8.50 -1.78
N ILE A 66 1.28 -7.37 -1.99
CA ILE A 66 2.73 -7.29 -2.20
C ILE A 66 3.33 -6.54 -1.02
N VAL A 67 4.21 -7.21 -0.27
CA VAL A 67 5.05 -6.58 0.76
C VAL A 67 6.38 -6.24 0.12
N THR A 68 6.70 -4.96 -0.02
CA THR A 68 7.92 -4.54 -0.73
C THR A 68 8.61 -3.35 -0.05
N CYS A 69 9.79 -2.98 -0.57
CA CYS A 69 10.54 -1.85 -0.05
C CYS A 69 9.90 -0.50 -0.42
N MET A 70 10.15 0.53 0.42
CA MET A 70 9.78 1.91 0.16
C MET A 70 10.61 2.56 -0.97
N ASP A 71 11.59 1.88 -1.55
CA ASP A 71 12.47 2.38 -2.60
C ASP A 71 11.68 2.97 -3.77
N SER A 72 11.97 4.23 -4.11
CA SER A 72 11.23 4.99 -5.12
C SER A 72 11.39 4.46 -6.55
N ARG A 73 12.39 3.61 -6.81
CA ARG A 73 12.60 2.95 -8.12
C ARG A 73 11.59 1.85 -8.40
N ILE A 74 10.82 1.40 -7.39
CA ILE A 74 9.91 0.27 -7.53
C ILE A 74 8.48 0.77 -7.74
N ASN A 75 7.88 0.42 -8.88
CA ASN A 75 6.44 0.46 -9.09
C ASN A 75 5.87 -0.96 -8.97
N PRO A 76 5.36 -1.36 -7.78
CA PRO A 76 5.03 -2.76 -7.53
C PRO A 76 3.94 -3.32 -8.44
N LEU A 77 2.96 -2.49 -8.80
CA LEU A 77 1.88 -2.91 -9.70
C LEU A 77 2.41 -3.16 -11.11
N ALA A 78 3.24 -2.26 -11.63
CA ALA A 78 3.84 -2.42 -12.96
C ALA A 78 4.73 -3.67 -13.04
N VAL A 79 5.54 -3.96 -11.99
CA VAL A 79 6.41 -5.14 -11.92
C VAL A 79 5.64 -6.45 -12.13
N VAL A 80 4.40 -6.54 -11.66
CA VAL A 80 3.57 -7.75 -11.76
C VAL A 80 2.46 -7.63 -12.82
N GLY A 81 2.51 -6.63 -13.69
CA GLY A 81 1.52 -6.43 -14.76
C GLY A 81 0.11 -6.13 -14.24
N MET A 82 -0.01 -5.37 -13.15
CA MET A 82 -1.26 -4.99 -12.51
C MET A 82 -1.48 -3.49 -12.51
N LYS A 83 -2.70 -3.05 -12.17
CA LYS A 83 -3.11 -1.64 -12.10
C LYS A 83 -3.88 -1.34 -10.81
N SER A 84 -4.29 -0.09 -10.61
CA SER A 84 -5.10 0.33 -9.47
C SER A 84 -6.27 -0.61 -9.21
N GLY A 85 -6.51 -0.96 -7.95
CA GLY A 85 -7.56 -1.89 -7.52
C GLY A 85 -7.24 -3.38 -7.65
N ASP A 86 -6.15 -3.78 -8.32
CA ASP A 86 -5.83 -5.21 -8.52
C ASP A 86 -5.20 -5.87 -7.30
N ALA A 87 -4.33 -5.15 -6.58
CA ALA A 87 -3.58 -5.69 -5.45
C ALA A 87 -3.45 -4.68 -4.29
N LYS A 88 -3.14 -5.18 -3.10
CA LYS A 88 -2.72 -4.38 -1.95
C LYS A 88 -1.21 -4.19 -1.97
N ILE A 89 -0.74 -2.97 -1.79
CA ILE A 89 0.68 -2.65 -1.73
C ILE A 89 1.04 -2.21 -0.31
N LEU A 90 1.91 -2.98 0.34
CA LEU A 90 2.43 -2.71 1.67
C LEU A 90 3.92 -2.40 1.54
N ARG A 91 4.38 -1.27 2.10
CA ARG A 91 5.77 -0.84 1.94
C ARG A 91 6.39 -0.41 3.27
N ASN A 92 7.64 -0.84 3.49
CA ASN A 92 8.49 -0.34 4.56
C ASN A 92 9.97 -0.39 4.14
N ALA A 93 10.87 0.01 5.03
CA ALA A 93 12.32 -0.11 4.79
C ALA A 93 12.71 -1.59 4.71
N GLY A 94 13.21 -2.03 3.54
CA GLY A 94 13.74 -3.37 3.32
C GLY A 94 12.72 -4.47 3.07
N ALA A 95 11.44 -4.16 2.88
CA ALA A 95 10.36 -5.14 2.66
C ALA A 95 10.19 -6.14 3.82
N ARG A 96 10.47 -5.72 5.07
CA ARG A 96 10.47 -6.61 6.24
C ARG A 96 9.07 -6.89 6.75
N VAL A 97 8.81 -8.14 7.12
CA VAL A 97 7.57 -8.56 7.78
C VAL A 97 7.68 -8.24 9.27
N THR A 98 7.11 -7.10 9.65
CA THR A 98 7.02 -6.59 11.02
C THR A 98 5.63 -6.87 11.59
N ASP A 99 5.45 -6.64 12.89
CA ASP A 99 4.14 -6.79 13.56
C ASP A 99 3.06 -5.94 12.88
N ASP A 100 3.41 -4.72 12.43
CA ASP A 100 2.48 -3.88 11.68
C ASP A 100 2.13 -4.45 10.30
N MET A 101 3.09 -5.08 9.62
CA MET A 101 2.82 -5.81 8.37
C MET A 101 1.88 -6.99 8.62
N LEU A 102 2.11 -7.79 9.67
CA LEU A 102 1.24 -8.92 10.04
C LEU A 102 -0.17 -8.43 10.36
N ARG A 103 -0.31 -7.39 11.18
CA ARG A 103 -1.60 -6.75 11.48
C ARG A 103 -2.32 -6.30 10.19
N THR A 104 -1.60 -5.68 9.27
CA THR A 104 -2.15 -5.21 7.99
C THR A 104 -2.57 -6.37 7.09
N LEU A 105 -1.79 -7.45 7.04
CA LEU A 105 -2.15 -8.66 6.28
C LEU A 105 -3.41 -9.34 6.83
N VAL A 106 -3.64 -9.32 8.16
CA VAL A 106 -4.90 -9.81 8.75
C VAL A 106 -6.10 -9.06 8.17
N LEU A 107 -6.07 -7.72 8.18
CA LEU A 107 -7.14 -6.91 7.60
C LEU A 107 -7.29 -7.15 6.09
N ALA A 108 -6.17 -7.22 5.37
CA ALA A 108 -6.16 -7.44 3.93
C ALA A 108 -6.79 -8.79 3.55
N THR A 109 -6.52 -9.83 4.33
CA THR A 109 -7.01 -11.19 4.09
C THR A 109 -8.49 -11.33 4.44
N TYR A 110 -8.90 -10.90 5.64
CA TYR A 110 -10.27 -11.13 6.08
C TYR A 110 -11.30 -10.14 5.54
N LEU A 111 -10.88 -8.90 5.24
CA LEU A 111 -11.80 -7.83 4.87
C LEU A 111 -11.63 -7.31 3.43
N LEU A 112 -10.46 -7.54 2.80
CA LEU A 112 -10.12 -6.88 1.54
C LEU A 112 -9.78 -7.86 0.41
N GLY A 113 -10.14 -9.14 0.56
CA GLY A 113 -10.08 -10.15 -0.49
C GLY A 113 -8.68 -10.63 -0.87
N VAL A 114 -7.70 -10.54 0.04
CA VAL A 114 -6.35 -11.08 -0.20
C VAL A 114 -6.31 -12.58 0.07
N GLU A 115 -5.89 -13.36 -0.93
CA GLU A 115 -5.76 -14.82 -0.89
C GLU A 115 -4.31 -15.29 -1.05
N ARG A 116 -3.42 -14.39 -1.47
CA ARG A 116 -1.99 -14.65 -1.67
C ARG A 116 -1.13 -13.44 -1.37
N VAL A 117 0.06 -13.68 -0.85
CA VAL A 117 1.04 -12.65 -0.49
C VAL A 117 2.35 -12.91 -1.23
N LEU A 118 2.91 -11.87 -1.84
CA LEU A 118 4.25 -11.86 -2.38
C LEU A 118 5.12 -10.95 -1.51
N VAL A 119 6.15 -11.51 -0.86
CA VAL A 119 7.20 -10.72 -0.19
C VAL A 119 8.29 -10.45 -1.21
N MET A 120 8.52 -9.16 -1.52
CA MET A 120 9.34 -8.72 -2.65
C MET A 120 10.39 -7.68 -2.22
N PRO A 121 11.50 -8.08 -1.56
CA PRO A 121 12.67 -7.24 -1.42
C PRO A 121 13.34 -7.00 -2.79
N HIS A 122 14.41 -6.19 -2.83
CA HIS A 122 15.06 -5.84 -4.09
C HIS A 122 16.58 -5.77 -3.96
N THR A 123 17.28 -5.93 -5.09
CA THR A 123 18.74 -5.74 -5.17
C THR A 123 19.13 -4.28 -4.92
N ASP A 124 20.37 -4.03 -4.51
CA ASP A 124 20.87 -2.68 -4.23
C ASP A 124 20.01 -1.91 -3.19
N CYS A 125 19.53 -2.64 -2.18
CA CYS A 125 18.74 -2.06 -1.08
C CYS A 125 19.64 -1.48 -0.01
N ARG A 126 19.35 -0.24 0.44
CA ARG A 126 20.08 0.38 1.55
C ARG A 126 20.05 -0.46 2.82
N MET A 127 18.96 -1.18 3.06
CA MET A 127 18.80 -2.05 4.24
C MET A 127 19.64 -3.34 4.15
N ALA A 128 20.22 -3.65 2.99
CA ALA A 128 21.13 -4.79 2.77
C ALA A 128 22.59 -4.35 2.52
N SER A 129 22.94 -3.10 2.81
CA SER A 129 24.25 -2.51 2.51
C SER A 129 25.08 -2.19 3.75
N GLY A 130 25.05 -3.02 4.77
CA GLY A 130 25.81 -2.83 6.00
C GLY A 130 25.12 -3.48 7.20
N ASP A 131 25.54 -3.07 8.38
CA ASP A 131 24.98 -3.53 9.65
C ASP A 131 24.20 -2.42 10.37
N GLU A 132 23.53 -2.77 11.44
CA GLU A 132 22.72 -1.88 12.28
C GLU A 132 23.56 -0.73 12.83
N GLU A 133 24.75 -1.02 13.34
CA GLU A 133 25.64 -0.01 13.94
C GLU A 133 26.14 1.01 12.91
N SER A 134 26.33 0.59 11.65
CA SER A 134 26.74 1.51 10.58
C SER A 134 25.68 2.57 10.29
N ILE A 135 24.40 2.23 10.39
CA ILE A 135 23.28 3.17 10.23
C ILE A 135 23.22 4.12 11.40
N HIS A 136 23.30 3.62 12.65
CA HIS A 136 23.29 4.45 13.84
C HIS A 136 24.43 5.47 13.81
N ARG A 137 25.64 5.01 13.52
CA ARG A 137 26.83 5.87 13.41
C ARG A 137 26.72 6.89 12.30
N SER A 138 26.18 6.51 11.15
CA SER A 138 25.96 7.44 10.02
C SER A 138 25.02 8.58 10.39
N ILE A 139 23.91 8.27 11.07
CA ILE A 139 22.94 9.28 11.51
C ILE A 139 23.55 10.17 12.60
N GLU A 140 24.20 9.58 13.58
CA GLU A 140 24.83 10.30 14.68
C GLU A 140 25.92 11.25 14.17
N THR A 141 26.79 10.78 13.26
CA THR A 141 27.87 11.59 12.69
C THR A 141 27.36 12.75 11.85
N LYS A 142 26.30 12.53 11.05
CA LYS A 142 25.79 13.55 10.12
C LYS A 142 24.81 14.54 10.76
N HIS A 143 24.05 14.08 11.74
CA HIS A 143 22.90 14.82 12.27
C HIS A 143 22.95 15.02 13.79
N GLY A 144 23.90 14.43 14.50
CA GLY A 144 24.01 14.50 15.98
C GLY A 144 22.91 13.76 16.73
N ILE A 145 22.18 12.86 16.07
CA ILE A 145 21.01 12.17 16.64
C ILE A 145 21.39 10.75 17.01
N ASN A 146 21.20 10.38 18.29
CA ASN A 146 21.36 9.00 18.75
C ASN A 146 20.09 8.19 18.45
N THR A 147 20.22 7.17 17.59
CA THR A 147 19.11 6.28 17.17
C THR A 147 19.22 4.87 17.71
N ARG A 148 20.12 4.58 18.69
CA ARG A 148 20.39 3.21 19.20
C ARG A 148 19.17 2.55 19.86
N GLY A 149 18.13 3.30 20.19
CA GLY A 149 16.83 2.75 20.62
C GLY A 149 15.92 2.28 19.51
N VAL A 150 16.30 2.45 18.23
CA VAL A 150 15.51 2.07 17.05
C VAL A 150 16.14 0.85 16.40
N GLN A 151 15.36 -0.19 16.13
CA GLN A 151 15.76 -1.33 15.31
C GLN A 151 15.40 -1.08 13.87
N PHE A 152 16.40 -0.89 13.00
CA PHE A 152 16.20 -0.70 11.56
C PHE A 152 15.94 -2.01 10.81
N LYS A 153 16.25 -3.16 11.43
CA LYS A 153 16.11 -4.50 10.85
C LYS A 153 16.95 -4.68 9.58
N MET A 154 18.22 -4.27 9.69
CA MET A 154 19.21 -4.46 8.62
C MET A 154 19.34 -5.93 8.22
N VAL A 155 19.69 -6.18 6.97
CA VAL A 155 19.76 -7.51 6.37
C VAL A 155 21.18 -7.78 5.89
N THR A 156 21.82 -8.80 6.43
CA THR A 156 23.16 -9.27 6.00
C THR A 156 23.07 -10.34 4.90
N ASP A 157 22.02 -11.16 4.95
CA ASP A 157 21.69 -12.15 3.92
C ASP A 157 20.25 -11.96 3.48
N GLN A 158 20.07 -11.47 2.26
CA GLN A 158 18.74 -11.10 1.75
C GLN A 158 17.88 -12.34 1.48
N ARG A 159 18.47 -13.48 1.08
CA ARG A 159 17.72 -14.71 0.84
C ARG A 159 17.24 -15.34 2.15
N ALA A 160 18.12 -15.41 3.14
CA ALA A 160 17.77 -15.89 4.47
C ALA A 160 16.70 -15.00 5.15
N ALA A 161 16.84 -13.69 5.02
CA ALA A 161 15.85 -12.74 5.57
C ALA A 161 14.50 -12.89 4.87
N LEU A 162 14.45 -13.04 3.55
CA LEU A 162 13.22 -13.27 2.79
C LEU A 162 12.56 -14.60 3.20
N ALA A 163 13.31 -15.67 3.36
CA ALA A 163 12.80 -16.96 3.83
C ALA A 163 12.19 -16.83 5.23
N ALA A 164 12.87 -16.13 6.15
CA ALA A 164 12.35 -15.88 7.49
C ALA A 164 11.06 -15.03 7.47
N ASP A 165 10.99 -14.00 6.65
CA ASP A 165 9.81 -13.15 6.49
C ASP A 165 8.61 -13.94 5.92
N VAL A 166 8.83 -14.81 4.92
CA VAL A 166 7.80 -15.70 4.38
C VAL A 166 7.33 -16.69 5.45
N ALA A 167 8.26 -17.29 6.19
CA ALA A 167 7.95 -18.23 7.28
C ALA A 167 7.14 -17.54 8.40
N SER A 168 7.44 -16.28 8.72
CA SER A 168 6.71 -15.49 9.71
C SER A 168 5.23 -15.32 9.33
N ILE A 169 4.93 -15.05 8.05
CA ILE A 169 3.54 -14.96 7.57
C ILE A 169 2.86 -16.33 7.65
N ARG A 170 3.52 -17.40 7.18
CA ARG A 170 2.95 -18.77 7.15
C ARG A 170 2.65 -19.33 8.53
N SER A 171 3.50 -18.99 9.51
CA SER A 171 3.37 -19.45 10.90
C SER A 171 2.43 -18.58 11.75
N TYR A 172 2.04 -17.40 11.27
CA TYR A 172 1.22 -16.49 12.06
C TYR A 172 -0.18 -17.07 12.26
N GLU A 173 -0.52 -17.35 13.51
CA GLU A 173 -1.70 -18.14 13.90
C GLU A 173 -3.03 -17.50 13.45
N ILE A 174 -3.08 -16.16 13.39
CA ILE A 174 -4.28 -15.42 13.03
C ILE A 174 -4.55 -15.47 11.51
N LEU A 175 -3.54 -15.69 10.68
CA LEU A 175 -3.73 -15.78 9.23
C LEU A 175 -4.27 -17.15 8.81
N PRO A 176 -5.14 -17.22 7.77
CA PRO A 176 -5.70 -18.49 7.30
C PRO A 176 -4.59 -19.41 6.78
N LYS A 177 -4.66 -20.69 7.08
CA LYS A 177 -3.72 -21.71 6.55
C LYS A 177 -3.83 -21.90 5.04
N THR A 178 -4.90 -21.42 4.42
CA THR A 178 -5.11 -21.41 2.97
C THR A 178 -4.40 -20.25 2.26
N LEU A 179 -3.89 -19.26 3.00
CA LEU A 179 -3.19 -18.11 2.44
C LEU A 179 -1.89 -18.58 1.74
N LYS A 180 -1.79 -18.30 0.46
CA LYS A 180 -0.59 -18.62 -0.33
C LYS A 180 0.47 -17.54 -0.14
N VAL A 181 1.68 -17.92 0.24
CA VAL A 181 2.78 -16.97 0.48
C VAL A 181 4.00 -17.39 -0.32
N ALA A 182 4.56 -16.45 -1.08
CA ALA A 182 5.78 -16.64 -1.86
C ALA A 182 6.77 -15.49 -1.61
N GLY A 183 8.06 -15.75 -1.84
CA GLY A 183 9.13 -14.78 -1.83
C GLY A 183 9.75 -14.62 -3.21
N ALA A 184 10.05 -13.37 -3.62
CA ALA A 184 10.85 -13.10 -4.83
C ALA A 184 11.72 -11.88 -4.62
N ILE A 185 12.93 -11.88 -5.20
CA ILE A 185 13.82 -10.71 -5.19
C ILE A 185 13.65 -9.96 -6.51
N TYR A 186 13.34 -8.67 -6.42
CA TYR A 186 13.26 -7.77 -7.57
C TYR A 186 14.63 -7.17 -7.90
N ASP A 187 15.09 -7.35 -9.12
CA ASP A 187 16.32 -6.72 -9.58
C ASP A 187 16.00 -5.33 -10.15
N VAL A 188 16.47 -4.27 -9.46
CA VAL A 188 16.19 -2.88 -9.83
C VAL A 188 16.87 -2.44 -11.13
N LYS A 189 17.85 -3.20 -11.66
CA LYS A 189 18.55 -2.87 -12.90
C LYS A 189 17.93 -3.53 -14.12
N SER A 190 17.47 -4.78 -13.97
CA SER A 190 16.91 -5.57 -15.08
C SER A 190 15.37 -5.62 -15.07
N GLY A 191 14.73 -5.28 -13.95
CA GLY A 191 13.28 -5.42 -13.77
C GLY A 191 12.83 -6.88 -13.55
N ARG A 192 13.76 -7.82 -13.39
CA ARG A 192 13.46 -9.25 -13.24
C ARG A 192 13.01 -9.57 -11.82
N LEU A 193 12.06 -10.49 -11.70
CA LEU A 193 11.72 -11.18 -10.45
C LEU A 193 12.38 -12.56 -10.41
N GLU A 194 13.15 -12.81 -9.36
CA GLU A 194 13.69 -14.12 -9.03
C GLU A 194 12.91 -14.70 -7.86
N PHE A 195 12.09 -15.73 -8.10
CA PHE A 195 11.39 -16.44 -7.05
C PHE A 195 12.37 -17.31 -6.25
N ILE A 196 12.22 -17.30 -4.93
CA ILE A 196 13.08 -18.01 -4.00
C ILE A 196 12.26 -19.13 -3.35
N ASP A 197 12.83 -20.32 -3.31
CA ASP A 197 12.26 -21.44 -2.55
C ASP A 197 12.40 -21.13 -1.05
N CYS A 198 11.25 -20.97 -0.36
CA CYS A 198 11.16 -20.58 1.04
C CYS A 198 10.30 -21.58 1.82
#